data_fde6baa0b6be0d18613ee2ba4dd26d83
#
_entry.id   fde6baa0b6be0d18613ee2ba4dd26d83
#
_cell.length_a   1.000
_cell.length_b   1.000
_cell.length_c   1.000
_cell.angle_alpha   90.00
_cell.angle_beta   90.00
_cell.angle_gamma   90.00
#
_symmetry.space_group_name_H-M   'P 1'
#
loop_
_entity.id
_entity.type
_entity.pdbx_description
1 polymer ?
#
loop_
_entity_poly.entity_id
_entity_poly.type
_entity_poly.pdbx_seq_one_letter_code
_entity_poly.pdbx_strand_id
1 'polypeptide(L)'
;MQLLHELTKIHATFDDPHLVSHAGLVPVMAVAQRAGLADLVAEHVRPGGQCGVNADLKVGCLVAGMAAGADSIDDMDLLRHGAMPALFGGVRAPSTLGSHLRSYTWGNVSQLEKAGREFLIALAGRAPLLRGAGTLAFIDVDSMQKRVYGHKKQGAKFGHTKIQGNRCWSGA
;
A
#
# COMPACT_ATOMS: atom_id res chain seq x y z
N MET A 1 36.59 -2.83 -12.60
CA MET A 1 36.53 -1.55 -11.88
C MET A 1 37.28 -1.74 -10.58
N GLN A 2 38.37 -1.01 -10.38
CA GLN A 2 39.11 -1.05 -9.11
C GLN A 2 38.53 0.02 -8.18
N LEU A 3 38.20 -0.38 -6.96
CA LEU A 3 37.85 0.57 -5.90
C LEU A 3 39.13 1.23 -5.40
N LEU A 4 39.18 2.57 -5.48
CA LEU A 4 40.35 3.35 -5.07
C LEU A 4 40.48 3.49 -3.54
N HIS A 5 39.46 3.01 -2.78
CA HIS A 5 39.40 3.11 -1.33
C HIS A 5 39.33 1.72 -0.70
N GLU A 6 40.04 1.52 0.37
CA GLU A 6 39.90 0.32 1.21
C GLU A 6 38.55 0.37 1.94
N LEU A 7 37.72 -0.63 1.71
CA LEU A 7 36.39 -0.73 2.33
C LEU A 7 36.44 -0.70 3.87
N THR A 8 37.54 -1.17 4.45
CA THR A 8 37.79 -1.17 5.91
C THR A 8 37.94 0.22 6.52
N LYS A 9 38.21 1.24 5.69
CA LYS A 9 38.35 2.65 6.11
C LYS A 9 37.10 3.49 5.85
N ILE A 10 36.08 2.90 5.23
CA ILE A 10 34.83 3.59 4.92
C ILE A 10 33.81 3.22 5.99
N HIS A 11 33.37 4.21 6.74
CA HIS A 11 32.26 4.09 7.69
C HIS A 11 31.05 4.79 7.10
N ALA A 12 29.94 4.05 6.94
CA ALA A 12 28.66 4.64 6.57
C ALA A 12 27.93 5.04 7.86
N THR A 13 27.59 6.31 7.99
CA THR A 13 26.71 6.81 9.05
C THR A 13 25.37 7.22 8.45
N PHE A 14 24.28 6.93 9.13
CA PHE A 14 22.90 7.22 8.69
C PHE A 14 22.20 8.17 9.67
N ASP A 15 22.93 9.15 10.15
CA ASP A 15 22.56 10.08 11.21
C ASP A 15 22.22 11.50 10.70
N ASP A 16 22.25 11.71 9.39
CA ASP A 16 21.89 13.02 8.82
C ASP A 16 20.35 13.22 8.84
N PRO A 17 19.84 14.17 9.67
CA PRO A 17 18.43 14.44 9.77
C PRO A 17 17.84 15.12 8.53
N HIS A 18 18.67 15.57 7.60
CA HIS A 18 18.23 16.20 6.34
C HIS A 18 18.16 15.23 5.18
N LEU A 19 18.60 14.00 5.37
CA LEU A 19 18.59 13.00 4.31
C LEU A 19 17.18 12.49 4.04
N VAL A 20 16.73 12.62 2.78
CA VAL A 20 15.46 12.10 2.28
C VAL A 20 15.69 10.76 1.58
N SER A 21 15.28 9.67 2.21
CA SER A 21 15.51 8.31 1.67
C SER A 21 14.63 7.97 0.46
N HIS A 22 13.40 8.48 0.42
CA HIS A 22 12.40 8.12 -0.59
C HIS A 22 11.82 9.35 -1.30
N ALA A 23 12.68 10.25 -1.79
CA ALA A 23 12.26 11.46 -2.50
C ALA A 23 11.39 11.17 -3.74
N GLY A 24 11.59 10.02 -4.39
CA GLY A 24 10.79 9.56 -5.52
C GLY A 24 9.31 9.32 -5.22
N LEU A 25 8.92 9.23 -3.95
CA LEU A 25 7.51 9.17 -3.56
C LEU A 25 6.74 10.46 -3.82
N VAL A 26 7.41 11.62 -3.86
CA VAL A 26 6.74 12.91 -4.05
C VAL A 26 5.92 12.93 -5.34
N PRO A 27 6.48 12.64 -6.54
CA PRO A 27 5.68 12.59 -7.75
C PRO A 27 4.62 11.49 -7.74
N VAL A 28 4.91 10.32 -7.14
CA VAL A 28 3.95 9.21 -7.04
C VAL A 28 2.73 9.62 -6.23
N MET A 29 2.93 10.18 -5.06
CA MET A 29 1.84 10.62 -4.18
C MET A 29 1.10 11.85 -4.75
N ALA A 30 1.78 12.74 -5.49
CA ALA A 30 1.13 13.83 -6.19
C ALA A 30 0.16 13.32 -7.27
N VAL A 31 0.53 12.27 -8.00
CA VAL A 31 -0.37 11.61 -8.96
C VAL A 31 -1.54 10.95 -8.25
N ALA A 32 -1.29 10.24 -7.15
CA ALA A 32 -2.34 9.60 -6.34
C ALA A 32 -3.35 10.63 -5.81
N GLN A 33 -2.86 11.77 -5.31
CA GLN A 33 -3.71 12.88 -4.86
C GLN A 33 -4.55 13.47 -5.99
N ARG A 34 -3.94 13.73 -7.14
CA ARG A 34 -4.66 14.24 -8.33
C ARG A 34 -5.69 13.26 -8.86
N ALA A 35 -5.47 11.98 -8.72
CA ALA A 35 -6.43 10.93 -9.07
C ALA A 35 -7.54 10.73 -8.02
N GLY A 36 -7.51 11.50 -6.91
CA GLY A 36 -8.56 11.52 -5.91
C GLY A 36 -8.51 10.38 -4.90
N LEU A 37 -7.34 9.77 -4.65
CA LEU A 37 -7.21 8.63 -3.73
C LEU A 37 -7.84 8.91 -2.36
N ALA A 38 -7.53 10.06 -1.76
CA ALA A 38 -8.01 10.41 -0.43
C ALA A 38 -9.54 10.57 -0.41
N ASP A 39 -10.10 11.27 -1.40
CA ASP A 39 -11.54 11.54 -1.50
C ASP A 39 -12.31 10.23 -1.71
N LEU A 40 -11.84 9.35 -2.59
CA LEU A 40 -12.45 8.05 -2.85
C LEU A 40 -12.43 7.15 -1.61
N VAL A 41 -11.34 7.15 -0.86
CA VAL A 41 -11.26 6.40 0.41
C VAL A 41 -12.21 7.01 1.44
N ALA A 42 -12.23 8.33 1.59
CA ALA A 42 -13.15 9.01 2.52
C ALA A 42 -14.62 8.78 2.17
N GLU A 43 -14.94 8.66 0.89
CA GLU A 43 -16.32 8.39 0.42
C GLU A 43 -16.75 6.95 0.67
N HIS A 44 -15.89 5.98 0.34
CA HIS A 44 -16.29 4.57 0.25
C HIS A 44 -15.83 3.70 1.42
N VAL A 45 -14.74 4.03 2.09
CA VAL A 45 -14.10 3.14 3.07
C VAL A 45 -14.43 3.55 4.50
N ARG A 46 -15.22 2.75 5.21
CA ARG A 46 -15.71 3.06 6.56
C ARG A 46 -15.46 1.90 7.52
N PRO A 47 -14.21 1.68 7.98
CA PRO A 47 -13.94 0.73 9.04
C PRO A 47 -14.57 1.20 10.35
N GLY A 48 -15.03 0.27 11.17
CA GLY A 48 -15.69 0.58 12.42
C GLY A 48 -14.78 1.16 13.51
N GLY A 49 -15.41 1.87 14.47
CA GLY A 49 -14.76 2.33 15.70
C GLY A 49 -13.68 3.40 15.49
N GLN A 50 -12.87 3.60 16.52
CA GLN A 50 -11.78 4.58 16.53
C GLN A 50 -10.70 4.31 15.46
N CYS A 51 -10.55 3.05 15.07
CA CYS A 51 -9.61 2.66 14.02
C CYS A 51 -10.04 3.14 12.63
N GLY A 52 -11.33 3.46 12.42
CA GLY A 52 -11.88 4.01 11.18
C GLY A 52 -11.64 5.51 10.99
N VAL A 53 -11.30 6.23 12.06
CA VAL A 53 -11.05 7.69 11.98
C VAL A 53 -9.84 7.98 11.08
N ASN A 54 -9.99 8.97 10.19
CA ASN A 54 -8.97 9.34 9.18
C ASN A 54 -8.53 8.13 8.34
N ALA A 55 -9.49 7.36 7.82
CA ALA A 55 -9.19 6.20 6.97
C ALA A 55 -8.46 6.59 5.69
N ASP A 56 -8.80 7.73 5.10
CA ASP A 56 -8.16 8.35 3.95
C ASP A 56 -6.66 8.55 4.15
N LEU A 57 -6.28 9.19 5.25
CA LEU A 57 -4.88 9.41 5.61
C LEU A 57 -4.14 8.08 5.87
N LYS A 58 -4.78 7.14 6.58
CA LYS A 58 -4.16 5.85 6.90
C LYS A 58 -3.95 4.99 5.65
N VAL A 59 -4.94 4.95 4.75
CA VAL A 59 -4.80 4.27 3.46
C VAL A 59 -3.74 4.96 2.61
N GLY A 60 -3.70 6.29 2.59
CA GLY A 60 -2.64 7.05 1.94
C GLY A 60 -1.24 6.67 2.45
N CYS A 61 -1.06 6.55 3.78
CA CYS A 61 0.20 6.09 4.37
C CYS A 61 0.55 4.65 3.90
N LEU A 62 -0.43 3.74 3.90
CA LEU A 62 -0.21 2.36 3.45
C LEU A 62 0.21 2.30 1.97
N VAL A 63 -0.45 3.04 1.11
CA VAL A 63 -0.11 3.13 -0.32
C VAL A 63 1.30 3.71 -0.51
N ALA A 64 1.64 4.78 0.21
CA ALA A 64 2.97 5.37 0.17
C ALA A 64 4.05 4.40 0.64
N GLY A 65 3.82 3.68 1.74
CA GLY A 65 4.75 2.67 2.24
C GLY A 65 4.97 1.53 1.24
N MET A 66 3.90 0.98 0.67
CA MET A 66 4.00 -0.06 -0.36
C MET A 66 4.75 0.45 -1.61
N ALA A 67 4.51 1.68 -2.03
CA ALA A 67 5.25 2.30 -3.14
C ALA A 67 6.73 2.55 -2.80
N ALA A 68 7.06 2.71 -1.53
CA ALA A 68 8.44 2.81 -1.03
C ALA A 68 9.12 1.44 -0.84
N GLY A 69 8.40 0.33 -1.01
CA GLY A 69 8.92 -1.03 -0.87
C GLY A 69 8.68 -1.67 0.50
N ALA A 70 7.76 -1.15 1.31
CA ALA A 70 7.39 -1.78 2.57
C ALA A 70 6.67 -3.12 2.33
N ASP A 71 7.19 -4.20 2.88
CA ASP A 71 6.62 -5.55 2.81
C ASP A 71 5.77 -5.89 4.04
N SER A 72 6.02 -5.20 5.14
CA SER A 72 5.35 -5.41 6.42
C SER A 72 4.87 -4.10 7.03
N ILE A 73 4.09 -4.23 8.10
CA ILE A 73 3.63 -3.04 8.86
C ILE A 73 4.80 -2.33 9.54
N ASP A 74 5.81 -3.07 9.97
CA ASP A 74 6.97 -2.48 10.65
C ASP A 74 7.82 -1.64 9.70
N ASP A 75 7.87 -2.00 8.41
CA ASP A 75 8.58 -1.24 7.37
C ASP A 75 7.91 0.12 7.09
N MET A 76 6.69 0.35 7.55
CA MET A 76 6.01 1.64 7.37
C MET A 76 6.74 2.81 8.05
N ASP A 77 7.69 2.52 8.95
CA ASP A 77 8.57 3.54 9.53
C ASP A 77 9.53 4.17 8.49
N LEU A 78 9.72 3.56 7.32
CA LEU A 78 10.48 4.17 6.21
C LEU A 78 10.00 5.59 5.88
N LEU A 79 8.70 5.86 6.06
CA LEU A 79 8.10 7.17 5.80
C LEU A 79 8.34 8.20 6.91
N ARG A 80 8.94 7.80 8.04
CA ARG A 80 9.08 8.61 9.25
C ARG A 80 10.52 8.92 9.62
N HIS A 81 11.50 8.32 8.95
CA HIS A 81 12.92 8.52 9.22
C HIS A 81 13.52 9.68 8.45
N GLY A 82 14.60 10.24 8.99
CA GLY A 82 15.34 11.34 8.39
C GLY A 82 14.45 12.55 8.11
N ALA A 83 14.62 13.17 6.97
CA ALA A 83 13.84 14.33 6.53
C ALA A 83 12.50 13.95 5.84
N MET A 84 12.09 12.67 5.82
CA MET A 84 10.80 12.27 5.24
C MET A 84 9.60 13.04 5.81
N PRO A 85 9.52 13.34 7.15
CA PRO A 85 8.43 14.13 7.71
C PRO A 85 8.33 15.55 7.18
N ALA A 86 9.40 16.12 6.63
CA ALA A 86 9.37 17.43 5.99
C ALA A 86 8.63 17.41 4.64
N LEU A 87 8.61 16.23 3.97
CA LEU A 87 7.91 16.04 2.70
C LEU A 87 6.48 15.52 2.90
N PHE A 88 6.27 14.66 3.89
CA PHE A 88 5.00 13.97 4.13
C PHE A 88 4.53 14.19 5.55
N GLY A 89 3.62 15.14 5.73
CA GLY A 89 3.02 15.41 7.04
C GLY A 89 1.98 14.36 7.43
N GLY A 90 1.86 14.10 8.73
CA GLY A 90 0.77 13.27 9.29
C GLY A 90 0.93 11.76 9.09
N VAL A 91 2.10 11.28 8.71
CA VAL A 91 2.38 9.83 8.57
C VAL A 91 2.14 9.12 9.91
N ARG A 92 1.32 8.08 9.87
CA ARG A 92 0.92 7.33 11.06
C ARG A 92 1.95 6.25 11.42
N ALA A 93 2.08 6.00 12.73
CA ALA A 93 2.97 4.96 13.24
C ALA A 93 2.51 3.55 12.78
N PRO A 94 3.44 2.58 12.61
CA PRO A 94 3.12 1.20 12.23
C PRO A 94 2.04 0.56 13.10
N SER A 95 2.08 0.77 14.41
CA SER A 95 1.07 0.27 15.36
C SER A 95 -0.34 0.80 15.06
N THR A 96 -0.46 2.07 14.68
CA THR A 96 -1.72 2.69 14.28
C THR A 96 -2.24 2.12 12.97
N LEU A 97 -1.37 1.96 11.97
CA LEU A 97 -1.71 1.37 10.68
C LEU A 97 -2.09 -0.11 10.83
N GLY A 98 -1.36 -0.87 11.64
CA GLY A 98 -1.68 -2.26 11.94
C GLY A 98 -3.03 -2.41 12.66
N SER A 99 -3.35 -1.52 13.59
CA SER A 99 -4.66 -1.52 14.25
C SER A 99 -5.78 -1.16 13.29
N HIS A 100 -5.54 -0.22 12.39
CA HIS A 100 -6.46 0.14 11.32
C HIS A 100 -6.76 -1.05 10.40
N LEU A 101 -5.73 -1.75 9.90
CA LEU A 101 -5.93 -2.93 9.06
C LEU A 101 -6.67 -4.06 9.76
N ARG A 102 -6.40 -4.28 11.06
CA ARG A 102 -7.11 -5.29 11.86
C ARG A 102 -8.58 -4.98 12.09
N SER A 103 -9.00 -3.73 11.96
CA SER A 103 -10.40 -3.33 12.08
C SER A 103 -11.24 -3.62 10.84
N TYR A 104 -10.61 -3.98 9.73
CA TYR A 104 -11.32 -4.27 8.48
C TYR A 104 -12.09 -5.60 8.57
N THR A 105 -13.33 -5.53 8.14
CA THR A 105 -14.21 -6.68 7.92
C THR A 105 -14.26 -7.01 6.43
N TRP A 106 -14.94 -8.10 6.06
CA TRP A 106 -15.18 -8.45 4.67
C TRP A 106 -15.86 -7.32 3.89
N GLY A 107 -16.85 -6.65 4.50
CA GLY A 107 -17.53 -5.53 3.87
C GLY A 107 -16.60 -4.35 3.59
N ASN A 108 -15.63 -4.09 4.47
CA ASN A 108 -14.64 -3.03 4.24
C ASN A 108 -13.66 -3.38 3.11
N VAL A 109 -13.37 -4.67 2.89
CA VAL A 109 -12.57 -5.09 1.73
C VAL A 109 -13.27 -4.75 0.43
N SER A 110 -14.57 -5.02 0.32
CA SER A 110 -15.37 -4.66 -0.86
C SER A 110 -15.46 -3.13 -1.07
N GLN A 111 -15.52 -2.36 0.02
CA GLN A 111 -15.45 -0.90 -0.03
C GLN A 111 -14.10 -0.43 -0.59
N LEU A 112 -13.00 -1.04 -0.14
CA LEU A 112 -11.67 -0.73 -0.61
C LEU A 112 -11.48 -1.12 -2.08
N GLU A 113 -12.05 -2.25 -2.50
CA GLU A 113 -12.07 -2.67 -3.92
C GLU A 113 -12.81 -1.66 -4.80
N LYS A 114 -13.93 -1.12 -4.32
CA LYS A 114 -14.67 -0.08 -5.04
C LYS A 114 -13.80 1.18 -5.18
N ALA A 115 -13.25 1.69 -4.08
CA ALA A 115 -12.37 2.86 -4.10
C ALA A 115 -11.17 2.64 -5.04
N GLY A 116 -10.56 1.45 -5.02
CA GLY A 116 -9.45 1.09 -5.90
C GLY A 116 -9.80 1.07 -7.38
N ARG A 117 -10.99 0.56 -7.75
CA ARG A 117 -11.46 0.59 -9.15
C ARG A 117 -11.70 2.01 -9.65
N GLU A 118 -12.37 2.84 -8.86
CA GLU A 118 -12.62 4.24 -9.23
C GLU A 118 -11.32 5.04 -9.32
N PHE A 119 -10.38 4.78 -8.40
CA PHE A 119 -9.05 5.34 -8.45
C PHE A 119 -8.30 4.94 -9.73
N LEU A 120 -8.35 3.67 -10.12
CA LEU A 120 -7.71 3.18 -11.35
C LEU A 120 -8.30 3.84 -12.59
N ILE A 121 -9.62 4.02 -12.65
CA ILE A 121 -10.30 4.73 -13.74
C ILE A 121 -9.84 6.19 -13.80
N ALA A 122 -9.80 6.88 -12.66
CA ALA A 122 -9.35 8.27 -12.60
C ALA A 122 -7.87 8.41 -12.99
N LEU A 123 -7.03 7.46 -12.60
CA LEU A 123 -5.62 7.41 -12.96
C LEU A 123 -5.44 7.15 -14.46
N ALA A 124 -6.18 6.18 -15.05
CA ALA A 124 -6.13 5.87 -16.48
C ALA A 124 -6.58 7.06 -17.34
N GLY A 125 -7.52 7.87 -16.86
CA GLY A 125 -7.93 9.12 -17.52
C GLY A 125 -6.86 10.21 -17.53
N ARG A 126 -5.83 10.10 -16.68
CA ARG A 126 -4.72 11.08 -16.56
C ARG A 126 -3.42 10.59 -17.18
N ALA A 127 -3.24 9.29 -17.27
CA ALA A 127 -2.02 8.67 -17.79
C ALA A 127 -2.39 7.47 -18.67
N PRO A 128 -1.72 7.28 -19.80
CA PRO A 128 -1.99 6.16 -20.71
C PRO A 128 -1.43 4.86 -20.13
N LEU A 129 -2.10 4.30 -19.11
CA LEU A 129 -1.66 3.10 -18.41
C LEU A 129 -1.64 1.87 -19.32
N LEU A 130 -2.61 1.77 -20.23
CA LEU A 130 -2.79 0.62 -21.12
C LEU A 130 -2.86 1.11 -22.56
N ARG A 131 -1.70 1.34 -23.16
CA ARG A 131 -1.62 1.75 -24.59
C ARG A 131 -2.15 0.62 -25.47
N GLY A 132 -3.06 0.96 -26.38
CA GLY A 132 -3.64 0.01 -27.34
C GLY A 132 -4.79 -0.85 -26.79
N ALA A 133 -5.19 -0.69 -25.53
CA ALA A 133 -6.30 -1.46 -24.94
C ALA A 133 -7.66 -1.21 -25.64
N GLY A 134 -7.82 -0.06 -26.34
CA GLY A 134 -9.00 0.21 -27.15
C GLY A 134 -9.07 -0.60 -28.46
N THR A 135 -7.96 -1.19 -28.90
CA THR A 135 -7.88 -2.03 -30.09
C THR A 135 -7.87 -3.50 -29.73
N LEU A 136 -7.06 -3.90 -28.73
CA LEU A 136 -6.95 -5.28 -28.26
C LEU A 136 -6.43 -5.27 -26.84
N ALA A 137 -7.11 -5.98 -25.93
CA ALA A 137 -6.67 -6.21 -24.57
C ALA A 137 -6.66 -7.70 -24.27
N PHE A 138 -5.56 -8.19 -23.71
CA PHE A 138 -5.47 -9.53 -23.14
C PHE A 138 -5.73 -9.43 -21.64
N ILE A 139 -6.67 -10.24 -21.15
CA ILE A 139 -6.95 -10.35 -19.72
C ILE A 139 -6.49 -11.75 -19.31
N ASP A 140 -5.44 -11.81 -18.49
CA ASP A 140 -4.98 -13.04 -17.87
C ASP A 140 -5.64 -13.14 -16.48
N VAL A 141 -6.34 -14.25 -16.25
CA VAL A 141 -7.04 -14.50 -15.00
C VAL A 141 -6.41 -15.72 -14.33
N ASP A 142 -5.69 -15.47 -13.25
CA ASP A 142 -5.09 -16.52 -12.45
C ASP A 142 -5.59 -16.46 -11.00
N SER A 143 -5.62 -17.62 -10.35
CA SER A 143 -5.98 -17.73 -8.94
C SER A 143 -4.72 -17.66 -8.07
N MET A 144 -4.62 -16.61 -7.28
CA MET A 144 -3.54 -16.48 -6.31
C MET A 144 -3.97 -16.99 -4.93
N GLN A 145 -3.21 -17.94 -4.39
CA GLN A 145 -3.40 -18.45 -3.03
C GLN A 145 -2.45 -17.71 -2.09
N LYS A 146 -2.99 -17.01 -1.11
CA LYS A 146 -2.21 -16.40 -0.03
C LYS A 146 -2.48 -17.12 1.28
N ARG A 147 -1.43 -17.72 1.87
CA ARG A 147 -1.53 -18.33 3.20
C ARG A 147 -1.84 -17.25 4.22
N VAL A 148 -2.85 -17.50 5.07
CA VAL A 148 -3.20 -16.63 6.18
C VAL A 148 -3.21 -17.43 7.49
N TYR A 149 -2.80 -16.79 8.56
CA TYR A 149 -2.72 -17.40 9.88
C TYR A 149 -3.80 -16.81 10.79
N GLY A 150 -4.37 -17.64 11.66
CA GLY A 150 -5.35 -17.23 12.65
C GLY A 150 -6.78 -17.66 12.32
N HIS A 151 -7.49 -18.16 13.34
CA HIS A 151 -8.83 -18.75 13.23
C HIS A 151 -9.95 -17.73 12.95
N LYS A 152 -9.70 -16.43 13.20
CA LYS A 152 -10.72 -15.37 13.09
C LYS A 152 -10.63 -14.58 11.78
N LYS A 153 -9.91 -15.07 10.78
CA LYS A 153 -9.77 -14.39 9.49
C LYS A 153 -11.03 -14.59 8.65
N GLN A 154 -11.81 -13.52 8.48
CA GLN A 154 -13.00 -13.56 7.63
C GLN A 154 -12.64 -13.85 6.18
N GLY A 155 -13.44 -14.67 5.50
CA GLY A 155 -13.23 -15.04 4.11
C GLY A 155 -12.05 -16.00 3.86
N ALA A 156 -11.32 -16.44 4.88
CA ALA A 156 -10.31 -17.48 4.76
C ALA A 156 -10.97 -18.86 4.86
N LYS A 157 -10.72 -19.70 3.85
CA LYS A 157 -11.24 -21.07 3.78
C LYS A 157 -10.12 -22.02 3.36
N PHE A 158 -10.32 -23.31 3.61
CA PHE A 158 -9.47 -24.34 3.03
C PHE A 158 -9.77 -24.43 1.54
N GLY A 159 -8.77 -24.24 0.69
CA GLY A 159 -8.85 -24.53 -0.73
C GLY A 159 -8.59 -26.02 -1.02
N HIS A 160 -8.65 -26.39 -2.30
CA HIS A 160 -8.33 -27.74 -2.75
C HIS A 160 -6.89 -28.17 -2.46
N THR A 161 -5.98 -27.25 -2.17
CA THR A 161 -4.61 -27.53 -1.72
C THR A 161 -4.52 -28.03 -0.27
N LYS A 162 -5.64 -28.08 0.46
CA LYS A 162 -5.75 -28.51 1.88
C LYS A 162 -4.83 -27.78 2.86
N ILE A 163 -4.30 -26.61 2.50
CA ILE A 163 -3.49 -25.79 3.38
C ILE A 163 -4.41 -24.88 4.19
N GLN A 164 -4.31 -24.96 5.51
CA GLN A 164 -5.11 -24.14 6.42
C GLN A 164 -4.82 -22.66 6.24
N GLY A 165 -5.88 -21.86 6.12
CA GLY A 165 -5.77 -20.43 6.01
C GLY A 165 -5.50 -19.88 4.61
N ASN A 166 -5.57 -20.69 3.57
CA ASN A 166 -5.49 -20.21 2.20
C ASN A 166 -6.80 -19.58 1.77
N ARG A 167 -6.74 -18.35 1.29
CA ARG A 167 -7.82 -17.71 0.59
C ARG A 167 -7.66 -17.97 -0.90
N CYS A 168 -8.60 -18.72 -1.48
CA CYS A 168 -8.73 -18.75 -2.94
C CYS A 168 -9.58 -17.54 -3.34
N TRP A 169 -9.08 -16.69 -4.17
CA TRP A 169 -9.89 -15.74 -4.92
C TRP A 169 -10.58 -16.54 -6.02
N SER A 170 -11.83 -16.91 -5.81
CA SER A 170 -12.71 -17.23 -6.92
C SER A 170 -13.34 -15.91 -7.33
N GLY A 171 -12.91 -15.36 -8.44
CA GLY A 171 -13.64 -14.27 -9.07
C GLY A 171 -15.07 -14.74 -9.33
N ALA A 172 -16.03 -13.99 -8.85
CA ALA A 172 -17.39 -14.03 -9.30
C ALA A 172 -17.58 -12.87 -10.27
#